data_838c06011a3c97e7dd1c826bd1d588bb
#
_entry.id   838c06011a3c97e7dd1c826bd1d588bb
#
_cell.length_a   1.000
_cell.length_b   1.000
_cell.length_c   1.000
_cell.angle_alpha   90.00
_cell.angle_beta   90.00
_cell.angle_gamma   90.00
#
_symmetry.space_group_name_H-M   'P 1'
#
loop_
_entity.id
_entity.type
_entity.pdbx_description
1 polymer ?
#
loop_
_entity_poly.entity_id
_entity_poly.type
_entity_poly.pdbx_seq_one_letter_code
_entity_poly.pdbx_strand_id
1 'polypeptide(L)'
;MIVGNYGIDFLPREGDVRDYNSALILGADGQRVGRYDKIHLVPFGEYIPYKNLLFFARKLTGRVSEFTRGDQRKVFRLGSPQGGAHRYGVFICYESVFGNEVREFALLGAEVLVNISDDGWYGDTSAPWQHLNMARMRAIENRRWLLRDTNNGVTAVIDPYGRVRQSIPRHAIDALPAQFAFRSDVTFYTAHGDLFAWLCAILALGTVALAGRKLLRQWMASSQVQKSQV
;
A
#
# COMPACT_ATOMS: atom_id res chain seq x y z
N MET A 1 -4.13 4.59 -20.86
CA MET A 1 -3.03 5.29 -20.14
C MET A 1 -3.43 5.46 -18.67
N ILE A 2 -2.48 5.41 -17.73
CA ILE A 2 -2.70 5.68 -16.30
C ILE A 2 -1.85 6.88 -15.95
N VAL A 3 -2.45 7.90 -15.30
CA VAL A 3 -1.76 9.15 -14.97
C VAL A 3 -2.05 9.51 -13.52
N GLY A 4 -0.99 9.80 -12.74
CA GLY A 4 -1.13 10.41 -11.41
C GLY A 4 -1.73 11.80 -11.54
N ASN A 5 -2.76 12.11 -10.78
CA ASN A 5 -3.51 13.36 -10.89
C ASN A 5 -4.14 13.77 -9.55
N TYR A 6 -4.47 15.05 -9.44
CA TYR A 6 -5.40 15.54 -8.42
C TYR A 6 -6.85 15.26 -8.87
N GLY A 7 -7.58 14.47 -8.09
CA GLY A 7 -9.01 14.31 -8.27
C GLY A 7 -9.76 15.40 -7.52
N ILE A 8 -10.71 16.06 -8.17
CA ILE A 8 -11.52 17.11 -7.57
C ILE A 8 -12.98 16.72 -7.71
N ASP A 9 -13.70 16.70 -6.59
CA ASP A 9 -15.15 16.53 -6.57
C ASP A 9 -15.82 17.77 -5.97
N PHE A 10 -16.70 18.38 -6.77
CA PHE A 10 -17.53 19.48 -6.32
C PHE A 10 -18.77 18.94 -5.63
N LEU A 11 -18.98 19.32 -4.38
CA LEU A 11 -20.15 18.91 -3.63
C LEU A 11 -21.33 19.84 -3.90
N PRO A 12 -22.60 19.37 -3.68
CA PRO A 12 -23.80 20.17 -3.97
C PRO A 12 -23.92 21.44 -3.14
N ARG A 13 -23.22 21.55 -2.02
CA ARG A 13 -23.19 22.78 -1.20
C ARG A 13 -22.12 23.70 -1.76
N GLU A 14 -22.46 24.95 -2.02
CA GLU A 14 -21.55 25.96 -2.53
C GLU A 14 -20.28 26.06 -1.66
N GLY A 15 -19.11 25.95 -2.31
CA GLY A 15 -17.81 26.08 -1.70
C GLY A 15 -17.18 24.81 -1.13
N ASP A 16 -17.91 23.69 -1.08
CA ASP A 16 -17.36 22.43 -0.63
C ASP A 16 -16.69 21.67 -1.78
N VAL A 17 -15.37 21.53 -1.71
CA VAL A 17 -14.53 20.78 -2.66
C VAL A 17 -13.83 19.66 -1.90
N ARG A 18 -13.75 18.49 -2.51
CA ARG A 18 -12.91 17.39 -2.02
C ARG A 18 -11.77 17.13 -2.98
N ASP A 19 -10.56 17.21 -2.45
CA ASP A 19 -9.35 16.93 -3.19
C ASP A 19 -8.86 15.51 -2.89
N TYR A 20 -8.46 14.79 -3.94
CA TYR A 20 -7.96 13.43 -3.84
C TYR A 20 -6.59 13.29 -4.51
N ASN A 21 -5.72 12.47 -3.95
CA ASN A 21 -4.57 11.94 -4.67
C ASN A 21 -5.08 10.77 -5.53
N SER A 22 -5.03 10.90 -6.85
CA SER A 22 -5.75 10.00 -7.75
C SER A 22 -4.90 9.45 -8.87
N ALA A 23 -5.30 8.31 -9.39
CA ALA A 23 -4.89 7.77 -10.67
C ALA A 23 -6.04 7.91 -11.67
N LEU A 24 -5.84 8.69 -12.71
CA LEU A 24 -6.77 8.85 -13.82
C LEU A 24 -6.51 7.77 -14.86
N ILE A 25 -7.55 7.08 -15.27
CA ILE A 25 -7.50 6.04 -16.30
C ILE A 25 -8.09 6.58 -17.59
N LEU A 26 -7.28 6.57 -18.65
CA LEU A 26 -7.69 6.99 -19.98
C LEU A 26 -7.72 5.79 -20.92
N GLY A 27 -8.75 5.73 -21.75
CA GLY A 27 -8.91 4.76 -22.83
C GLY A 27 -7.95 4.98 -24.00
N ALA A 28 -8.03 4.14 -25.02
CA ALA A 28 -7.24 4.27 -26.24
C ALA A 28 -7.62 5.53 -27.06
N ASP A 29 -8.85 5.98 -26.91
CA ASP A 29 -9.41 7.19 -27.50
C ASP A 29 -9.08 8.47 -26.71
N GLY A 30 -8.31 8.35 -25.60
CA GLY A 30 -7.98 9.46 -24.71
C GLY A 30 -9.12 9.87 -23.77
N GLN A 31 -10.30 9.22 -23.85
CA GLN A 31 -11.41 9.53 -22.96
C GLN A 31 -11.20 8.94 -21.57
N ARG A 32 -11.78 9.59 -20.56
CA ARG A 32 -11.73 9.12 -19.18
C ARG A 32 -12.55 7.83 -19.04
N VAL A 33 -11.87 6.72 -18.71
CA VAL A 33 -12.49 5.42 -18.38
C VAL A 33 -12.84 5.32 -16.90
N GLY A 34 -12.00 5.92 -16.04
CA GLY A 34 -12.23 5.86 -14.61
C GLY A 34 -11.19 6.64 -13.80
N ARG A 35 -11.36 6.59 -12.47
CA ARG A 35 -10.46 7.19 -11.49
C ARG A 35 -10.37 6.26 -10.29
N TYR A 36 -9.16 6.08 -9.78
CA TYR A 36 -8.89 5.50 -8.47
C TYR A 36 -8.40 6.60 -7.55
N ASP A 37 -9.02 6.74 -6.41
CA ASP A 37 -8.62 7.70 -5.38
C ASP A 37 -7.89 6.95 -4.27
N LYS A 38 -6.71 7.44 -3.91
CA LYS A 38 -5.85 6.84 -2.88
C LYS A 38 -6.61 6.67 -1.58
N ILE A 39 -6.63 5.44 -1.07
CA ILE A 39 -7.35 5.10 0.15
C ILE A 39 -6.46 5.30 1.38
N HIS A 40 -5.19 4.87 1.31
CA HIS A 40 -4.28 4.97 2.44
C HIS A 40 -3.35 6.19 2.29
N LEU A 41 -3.77 7.28 2.90
CA LEU A 41 -3.04 8.55 2.87
C LEU A 41 -1.82 8.54 3.79
N VAL A 42 -0.79 9.30 3.42
CA VAL A 42 0.42 9.47 4.23
C VAL A 42 0.16 10.43 5.39
N PRO A 43 0.28 9.95 6.66
CA PRO A 43 0.16 10.84 7.81
C PRO A 43 1.18 11.98 7.76
N PHE A 44 0.75 13.19 8.10
CA PHE A 44 1.54 14.44 8.08
C PHE A 44 2.10 14.86 6.70
N GLY A 45 1.87 14.08 5.66
CA GLY A 45 2.19 14.44 4.27
C GLY A 45 0.93 14.77 3.47
N GLU A 46 -0.10 13.96 3.58
CA GLU A 46 -1.34 14.06 2.82
C GLU A 46 -2.56 14.38 3.70
N TYR A 47 -2.47 14.17 5.00
CA TYR A 47 -3.47 14.60 5.99
C TYR A 47 -2.83 14.76 7.38
N ILE A 48 -3.49 15.47 8.26
CA ILE A 48 -3.08 15.64 9.66
C ILE A 48 -3.92 14.72 10.55
N PRO A 49 -3.31 13.66 11.15
CA PRO A 49 -4.02 12.81 12.10
C PRO A 49 -4.45 13.61 13.33
N TYR A 50 -5.62 13.28 13.88
CA TYR A 50 -6.13 13.92 15.11
C TYR A 50 -6.10 15.46 15.06
N LYS A 51 -6.53 16.03 13.95
CA LYS A 51 -6.52 17.45 13.61
C LYS A 51 -6.95 18.38 14.77
N ASN A 52 -7.98 17.97 15.52
CA ASN A 52 -8.50 18.73 16.65
C ASN A 52 -7.57 18.74 17.87
N LEU A 53 -6.75 17.70 18.03
CA LEU A 53 -5.78 17.59 19.14
C LEU A 53 -4.42 18.21 18.74
N LEU A 54 -4.05 18.10 17.48
CA LEU A 54 -2.74 18.53 16.96
C LEU A 54 -2.83 19.86 16.19
N PHE A 55 -3.68 20.79 16.64
CA PHE A 55 -3.86 22.09 15.97
C PHE A 55 -2.55 22.89 15.81
N PHE A 56 -1.58 22.70 16.69
CA PHE A 56 -0.25 23.31 16.62
C PHE A 56 0.64 22.70 15.52
N ALA A 57 0.44 21.43 15.15
CA ALA A 57 1.21 20.76 14.10
C ALA A 57 0.98 21.42 12.72
N ARG A 58 -0.17 22.10 12.54
CA ARG A 58 -0.48 22.87 11.34
C ARG A 58 0.52 24.02 11.09
N LYS A 59 1.11 24.58 12.14
CA LYS A 59 2.18 25.60 12.04
C LYS A 59 3.53 25.00 11.65
N LEU A 60 3.78 23.74 12.01
CA LEU A 60 5.04 23.03 11.74
C LEU A 60 5.06 22.42 10.33
N THR A 61 3.90 22.08 9.79
CA THR A 61 3.75 21.36 8.51
C THR A 61 3.27 22.28 7.37
N GLY A 62 3.69 23.50 7.29
CA GLY A 62 3.22 24.62 6.44
C GLY A 62 2.82 24.37 4.98
N ARG A 63 2.75 23.09 4.52
CA ARG A 63 2.33 22.67 3.17
C ARG A 63 1.73 21.25 3.15
N VAL A 64 0.98 20.84 4.17
CA VAL A 64 0.24 19.58 4.09
C VAL A 64 -1.02 19.79 3.26
N SER A 65 -1.11 19.12 2.12
CA SER A 65 -2.37 19.01 1.37
C SER A 65 -3.35 18.20 2.22
N GLU A 66 -4.56 18.71 2.43
CA GLU A 66 -5.61 17.94 3.12
C GLU A 66 -6.39 17.13 2.08
N PHE A 67 -5.82 16.01 1.64
CA PHE A 67 -6.53 15.11 0.75
C PHE A 67 -7.66 14.37 1.45
N THR A 68 -8.71 14.14 0.71
CA THR A 68 -9.79 13.24 1.11
C THR A 68 -9.38 11.81 0.80
N ARG A 69 -9.67 10.90 1.71
CA ARG A 69 -9.46 9.47 1.53
C ARG A 69 -10.44 8.90 0.50
N GLY A 70 -9.94 8.09 -0.44
CA GLY A 70 -10.78 7.26 -1.32
C GLY A 70 -11.55 6.21 -0.52
N ASP A 71 -12.67 5.74 -1.04
CA ASP A 71 -13.60 4.83 -0.37
C ASP A 71 -13.66 3.43 -1.01
N GLN A 72 -13.18 3.27 -2.24
CA GLN A 72 -13.33 2.03 -3.00
C GLN A 72 -12.06 1.61 -3.71
N ARG A 73 -11.69 0.33 -3.54
CA ARG A 73 -10.72 -0.31 -4.42
C ARG A 73 -11.40 -0.67 -5.73
N LYS A 74 -10.75 -0.27 -6.83
CA LYS A 74 -11.29 -0.44 -8.18
C LYS A 74 -10.34 -1.26 -9.03
N VAL A 75 -10.91 -2.18 -9.80
CA VAL A 75 -10.21 -2.94 -10.81
C VAL A 75 -10.73 -2.48 -12.17
N PHE A 76 -9.81 -2.16 -13.07
CA PHE A 76 -10.11 -1.64 -14.39
C PHE A 76 -9.93 -2.72 -15.46
N ARG A 77 -10.55 -2.52 -16.60
CA ARG A 77 -10.45 -3.44 -17.74
C ARG A 77 -9.46 -2.92 -18.78
N LEU A 78 -8.63 -3.81 -19.27
CA LEU A 78 -7.74 -3.59 -20.39
C LEU A 78 -8.21 -4.47 -21.54
N GLY A 79 -8.69 -3.86 -22.62
CA GLY A 79 -9.09 -4.60 -23.82
C GLY A 79 -7.90 -5.33 -24.44
N SER A 80 -8.11 -6.54 -24.92
CA SER A 80 -7.11 -7.32 -25.63
C SER A 80 -7.33 -7.19 -27.14
N PRO A 81 -6.28 -7.01 -27.95
CA PRO A 81 -6.40 -7.04 -29.42
C PRO A 81 -6.94 -8.37 -29.98
N GLN A 82 -6.76 -9.46 -29.22
CA GLN A 82 -7.24 -10.81 -29.56
C GLN A 82 -8.68 -11.06 -29.11
N GLY A 83 -9.36 -10.06 -28.56
CA GLY A 83 -10.68 -10.17 -27.97
C GLY A 83 -10.60 -10.47 -26.47
N GLY A 84 -11.70 -10.17 -25.75
CA GLY A 84 -11.75 -10.24 -24.28
C GLY A 84 -11.18 -9.01 -23.59
N ALA A 85 -11.08 -9.10 -22.27
CA ALA A 85 -10.51 -8.03 -21.46
C ALA A 85 -9.81 -8.63 -20.24
N HIS A 86 -8.61 -8.17 -19.99
CA HIS A 86 -7.88 -8.42 -18.76
C HIS A 86 -8.21 -7.37 -17.70
N ARG A 87 -7.93 -7.68 -16.44
CA ARG A 87 -8.20 -6.77 -15.33
C ARG A 87 -6.90 -6.37 -14.64
N TYR A 88 -6.82 -5.11 -14.24
CA TYR A 88 -5.68 -4.60 -13.50
C TYR A 88 -6.12 -3.75 -12.31
N GLY A 89 -5.36 -3.82 -11.23
CA GLY A 89 -5.51 -2.99 -10.04
C GLY A 89 -4.45 -1.91 -10.01
N VAL A 90 -4.84 -0.69 -9.63
CA VAL A 90 -3.92 0.43 -9.46
C VAL A 90 -3.90 0.85 -8.00
N PHE A 91 -2.71 1.01 -7.43
CA PHE A 91 -2.52 1.58 -6.10
C PHE A 91 -1.40 2.64 -6.11
N ILE A 92 -1.48 3.57 -5.18
CA ILE A 92 -0.68 4.79 -5.25
C ILE A 92 0.34 4.83 -4.11
N CYS A 93 1.64 4.93 -4.48
CA CYS A 93 2.76 5.28 -3.59
C CYS A 93 2.75 4.44 -2.29
N TYR A 94 2.55 5.08 -1.16
CA TYR A 94 2.56 4.53 0.20
C TYR A 94 1.64 3.32 0.40
N GLU A 95 0.60 3.15 -0.42
CA GLU A 95 -0.28 1.97 -0.36
C GLU A 95 0.47 0.65 -0.59
N SER A 96 1.63 0.69 -1.28
CA SER A 96 2.49 -0.48 -1.47
C SER A 96 3.02 -1.09 -0.15
N VAL A 97 3.00 -0.34 0.95
CA VAL A 97 3.42 -0.82 2.27
C VAL A 97 2.41 -1.82 2.86
N PHE A 98 1.13 -1.69 2.51
CA PHE A 98 0.01 -2.41 3.13
C PHE A 98 -0.39 -3.65 2.33
N GLY A 99 0.21 -4.80 2.65
CA GLY A 99 -0.08 -6.07 1.97
C GLY A 99 -1.55 -6.46 2.02
N ASN A 100 -2.18 -6.31 3.18
CA ASN A 100 -3.60 -6.61 3.36
C ASN A 100 -4.51 -5.76 2.46
N GLU A 101 -4.10 -4.55 2.13
CA GLU A 101 -4.89 -3.67 1.28
C GLU A 101 -4.66 -3.97 -0.20
N VAL A 102 -3.41 -4.23 -0.59
CA VAL A 102 -3.08 -4.53 -2.00
C VAL A 102 -3.64 -5.90 -2.43
N ARG A 103 -3.69 -6.89 -1.53
CA ARG A 103 -4.28 -8.21 -1.87
C ARG A 103 -5.74 -8.11 -2.31
N GLU A 104 -6.47 -7.10 -1.87
CA GLU A 104 -7.87 -6.93 -2.23
C GLU A 104 -8.06 -6.65 -3.71
N PHE A 105 -7.10 -6.01 -4.39
CA PHE A 105 -7.15 -5.88 -5.85
C PHE A 105 -7.10 -7.24 -6.55
N ALA A 106 -6.27 -8.16 -6.03
CA ALA A 106 -6.21 -9.53 -6.57
C ALA A 106 -7.50 -10.31 -6.28
N LEU A 107 -8.12 -10.13 -5.10
CA LEU A 107 -9.43 -10.71 -4.78
C LEU A 107 -10.55 -10.17 -5.67
N LEU A 108 -10.51 -8.89 -6.02
CA LEU A 108 -11.42 -8.27 -6.99
C LEU A 108 -11.13 -8.73 -8.44
N GLY A 109 -10.12 -9.57 -8.62
CA GLY A 109 -9.76 -10.21 -9.86
C GLY A 109 -8.77 -9.45 -10.73
N ALA A 110 -7.93 -8.58 -10.16
CA ALA A 110 -6.81 -8.01 -10.89
C ALA A 110 -5.83 -9.12 -11.30
N GLU A 111 -5.48 -9.17 -12.57
CA GLU A 111 -4.56 -10.13 -13.19
C GLU A 111 -3.13 -9.57 -13.28
N VAL A 112 -2.99 -8.27 -13.15
CA VAL A 112 -1.74 -7.50 -13.04
C VAL A 112 -1.95 -6.33 -12.08
N LEU A 113 -0.90 -5.95 -11.38
CA LEU A 113 -0.89 -4.82 -10.48
C LEU A 113 -0.09 -3.65 -11.08
N VAL A 114 -0.54 -2.44 -10.85
CA VAL A 114 0.15 -1.21 -11.26
C VAL A 114 0.34 -0.35 -10.01
N ASN A 115 1.57 0.07 -9.78
CA ASN A 115 1.91 1.02 -8.71
C ASN A 115 2.47 2.29 -9.32
N ILE A 116 1.79 3.41 -9.12
CA ILE A 116 2.33 4.73 -9.47
C ILE A 116 2.79 5.43 -8.20
N SER A 117 3.94 6.10 -8.22
CA SER A 117 4.54 6.68 -7.02
C SER A 117 5.36 7.92 -7.30
N ASP A 118 5.29 8.89 -6.40
CA ASP A 118 6.29 9.96 -6.33
C ASP A 118 7.22 9.69 -5.15
N ASP A 119 8.42 9.20 -5.47
CA ASP A 119 9.47 8.93 -4.48
C ASP A 119 10.39 10.15 -4.27
N GLY A 120 10.12 11.28 -4.91
CA GLY A 120 10.88 12.53 -4.77
C GLY A 120 10.85 13.09 -3.36
N TRP A 121 9.83 12.77 -2.58
CA TRP A 121 9.72 13.13 -1.17
C TRP A 121 10.86 12.60 -0.30
N TYR A 122 11.50 11.50 -0.71
CA TYR A 122 12.56 10.84 0.06
C TYR A 122 13.96 11.39 -0.24
N GLY A 123 14.11 12.27 -1.24
CA GLY A 123 15.41 12.77 -1.67
C GLY A 123 16.39 11.63 -2.02
N ASP A 124 17.68 11.89 -1.88
CA ASP A 124 18.75 10.92 -2.20
C ASP A 124 19.09 10.03 -0.98
N THR A 125 18.07 9.40 -0.42
CA THR A 125 18.20 8.45 0.68
C THR A 125 18.02 7.01 0.20
N SER A 126 18.10 6.05 1.12
CA SER A 126 17.77 4.62 0.83
C SER A 126 16.28 4.33 0.72
N ALA A 127 15.40 5.30 1.08
CA ALA A 127 13.96 5.07 1.16
C ALA A 127 13.31 4.66 -0.17
N PRO A 128 13.67 5.21 -1.36
CA PRO A 128 13.14 4.72 -2.63
C PRO A 128 13.42 3.24 -2.91
N TRP A 129 14.58 2.74 -2.48
CA TRP A 129 14.93 1.32 -2.60
C TRP A 129 14.15 0.44 -1.62
N GLN A 130 13.94 0.93 -0.39
CA GLN A 130 13.09 0.25 0.58
C GLN A 130 11.65 0.19 0.07
N HIS A 131 11.14 1.27 -0.49
CA HIS A 131 9.80 1.36 -1.07
C HIS A 131 9.64 0.40 -2.27
N LEU A 132 10.65 0.30 -3.15
CA LEU A 132 10.68 -0.73 -4.19
C LEU A 132 10.59 -2.15 -3.59
N ASN A 133 11.36 -2.43 -2.53
CA ASN A 133 11.34 -3.76 -1.90
C ASN A 133 9.97 -4.08 -1.27
N MET A 134 9.29 -3.10 -0.68
CA MET A 134 7.92 -3.26 -0.20
C MET A 134 6.97 -3.58 -1.36
N ALA A 135 7.09 -2.87 -2.49
CA ALA A 135 6.29 -3.16 -3.69
C ALA A 135 6.56 -4.57 -4.25
N ARG A 136 7.83 -5.04 -4.22
CA ARG A 136 8.19 -6.41 -4.62
C ARG A 136 7.47 -7.48 -3.80
N MET A 137 7.27 -7.24 -2.50
CA MET A 137 6.49 -8.16 -1.66
C MET A 137 5.05 -8.28 -2.15
N ARG A 138 4.43 -7.21 -2.62
CA ARG A 138 3.07 -7.24 -3.20
C ARG A 138 2.96 -8.17 -4.40
N ALA A 139 3.99 -8.20 -5.25
CA ALA A 139 4.06 -9.13 -6.38
C ALA A 139 4.15 -10.59 -5.92
N ILE A 140 4.99 -10.90 -4.93
CA ILE A 140 5.18 -12.24 -4.37
C ILE A 140 3.91 -12.75 -3.69
N GLU A 141 3.35 -11.95 -2.79
CA GLU A 141 2.17 -12.29 -1.97
C GLU A 141 0.97 -12.65 -2.82
N ASN A 142 0.78 -11.94 -3.93
CA ASN A 142 -0.38 -12.09 -4.80
C ASN A 142 -0.11 -12.90 -6.07
N ARG A 143 1.14 -13.31 -6.31
CA ARG A 143 1.60 -13.93 -7.55
C ARG A 143 1.17 -13.16 -8.80
N ARG A 144 1.32 -11.83 -8.76
CA ARG A 144 1.01 -10.91 -9.86
C ARG A 144 2.26 -10.24 -10.39
N TRP A 145 2.31 -10.03 -11.69
CA TRP A 145 3.22 -9.04 -12.24
C TRP A 145 2.88 -7.68 -11.65
N LEU A 146 3.90 -6.91 -11.32
CA LEU A 146 3.76 -5.54 -10.84
C LEU A 146 4.51 -4.60 -11.77
N LEU A 147 3.78 -3.68 -12.37
CA LEU A 147 4.30 -2.58 -13.16
C LEU A 147 4.40 -1.36 -12.24
N ARG A 148 5.62 -1.01 -11.88
CA ARG A 148 5.87 0.15 -11.02
C ARG A 148 6.40 1.29 -11.86
N ASP A 149 5.70 2.41 -11.84
CA ASP A 149 6.08 3.67 -12.47
C ASP A 149 6.28 4.74 -11.41
N THR A 150 7.43 5.44 -11.42
CA THR A 150 7.78 6.36 -10.36
C THR A 150 8.34 7.65 -10.90
N ASN A 151 7.94 8.74 -10.26
CA ASN A 151 8.60 10.03 -10.36
C ASN A 151 9.80 10.02 -9.38
N ASN A 152 11.01 10.22 -9.86
CA ASN A 152 12.27 10.24 -9.08
C ASN A 152 12.61 8.96 -8.27
N GLY A 153 11.82 7.91 -8.37
CA GLY A 153 12.07 6.62 -7.73
C GLY A 153 12.71 5.61 -8.67
N VAL A 154 12.49 4.33 -8.38
CA VAL A 154 12.92 3.22 -9.23
C VAL A 154 11.69 2.70 -10.00
N THR A 155 11.60 3.06 -11.27
CA THR A 155 10.62 2.47 -12.20
C THR A 155 11.06 1.06 -12.55
N ALA A 156 10.16 0.08 -12.43
CA ALA A 156 10.53 -1.33 -12.56
C ALA A 156 9.37 -2.21 -13.00
N VAL A 157 9.73 -3.28 -13.71
CA VAL A 157 8.85 -4.41 -14.01
C VAL A 157 9.25 -5.57 -13.10
N ILE A 158 8.31 -6.03 -12.29
CA ILE A 158 8.54 -7.02 -11.23
C ILE A 158 7.72 -8.26 -11.54
N ASP A 159 8.36 -9.42 -11.57
CA ASP A 159 7.70 -10.69 -11.83
C ASP A 159 6.94 -11.23 -10.58
N PRO A 160 6.08 -12.25 -10.71
CA PRO A 160 5.31 -12.83 -9.59
C PRO A 160 6.16 -13.45 -8.48
N TYR A 161 7.46 -13.53 -8.65
CA TYR A 161 8.43 -14.01 -7.67
C TYR A 161 9.23 -12.87 -7.02
N GLY A 162 8.84 -11.62 -7.30
CA GLY A 162 9.48 -10.42 -6.76
C GLY A 162 10.82 -10.07 -7.40
N ARG A 163 11.19 -10.68 -8.55
CA ARG A 163 12.42 -10.36 -9.26
C ARG A 163 12.19 -9.12 -10.11
N VAL A 164 13.09 -8.14 -9.99
CA VAL A 164 13.13 -7.00 -10.90
C VAL A 164 13.65 -7.50 -12.25
N ARG A 165 12.78 -7.53 -13.24
CA ARG A 165 13.10 -7.99 -14.60
C ARG A 165 13.75 -6.90 -15.44
N GLN A 166 13.25 -5.70 -15.28
CA GLN A 166 13.75 -4.50 -15.95
C GLN A 166 13.56 -3.30 -15.01
N SER A 167 14.40 -2.30 -15.11
CA SER A 167 14.24 -1.05 -14.36
C SER A 167 14.90 0.12 -15.08
N ILE A 168 14.41 1.31 -14.79
CA ILE A 168 15.05 2.58 -15.13
C ILE A 168 15.75 3.10 -13.86
N PRO A 169 17.01 3.55 -13.96
CA PRO A 169 17.71 4.19 -12.85
C PRO A 169 16.95 5.41 -12.34
N ARG A 170 17.16 5.74 -11.09
CA ARG A 170 16.64 7.01 -10.52
C ARG A 170 17.20 8.21 -11.31
N HIS A 171 16.40 9.27 -11.37
CA HIS A 171 16.72 10.53 -12.07
C HIS A 171 16.87 10.43 -13.60
N ALA A 172 16.68 9.25 -14.19
CA ALA A 172 16.58 9.12 -15.63
C ALA A 172 15.14 9.40 -16.10
N ILE A 173 15.02 10.12 -17.21
CA ILE A 173 13.76 10.34 -17.92
C ILE A 173 13.77 9.40 -19.11
N ASP A 174 13.02 8.31 -19.03
CA ASP A 174 13.00 7.28 -20.07
C ASP A 174 11.66 6.55 -20.08
N ALA A 175 11.41 5.76 -21.12
CA ALA A 175 10.29 4.84 -21.24
C ALA A 175 10.80 3.40 -21.16
N LEU A 176 10.13 2.55 -20.36
CA LEU A 176 10.48 1.15 -20.14
C LEU A 176 9.50 0.24 -20.89
N PRO A 177 9.79 -0.18 -22.12
CA PRO A 177 9.02 -1.22 -22.79
C PRO A 177 9.14 -2.53 -22.02
N ALA A 178 8.00 -3.11 -21.63
CA ALA A 178 7.99 -4.28 -20.76
C ALA A 178 7.08 -5.38 -21.30
N GLN A 179 7.52 -6.61 -21.10
CA GLN A 179 6.69 -7.80 -21.30
C GLN A 179 6.28 -8.36 -19.94
N PHE A 180 5.01 -8.65 -19.79
CA PHE A 180 4.45 -9.25 -18.59
C PHE A 180 3.32 -10.20 -18.96
N ALA A 181 2.87 -11.04 -18.04
CA ALA A 181 1.77 -11.95 -18.23
C ALA A 181 0.65 -11.71 -17.22
N PHE A 182 -0.58 -11.92 -17.66
CA PHE A 182 -1.75 -11.89 -16.79
C PHE A 182 -1.86 -13.20 -15.99
N ARG A 183 -2.21 -13.08 -14.72
CA ARG A 183 -2.39 -14.21 -13.80
C ARG A 183 -3.64 -14.05 -12.96
N SER A 184 -4.37 -15.15 -12.77
CA SER A 184 -5.63 -15.18 -12.02
C SER A 184 -5.61 -16.12 -10.81
N ASP A 185 -4.50 -16.84 -10.55
CA ASP A 185 -4.37 -17.72 -9.41
C ASP A 185 -4.45 -16.96 -8.07
N VAL A 186 -5.10 -17.54 -7.07
CA VAL A 186 -5.27 -16.96 -5.74
C VAL A 186 -4.31 -17.67 -4.79
N THR A 187 -3.40 -16.90 -4.19
CA THR A 187 -2.45 -17.44 -3.20
C THR A 187 -3.13 -17.60 -1.84
N PHE A 188 -2.49 -18.35 -0.93
CA PHE A 188 -2.94 -18.42 0.46
C PHE A 188 -2.99 -17.02 1.10
N TYR A 189 -1.94 -16.19 0.88
CA TYR A 189 -1.92 -14.83 1.40
C TYR A 189 -3.03 -13.96 0.79
N THR A 190 -3.24 -14.04 -0.52
CA THR A 190 -4.35 -13.31 -1.17
C THR A 190 -5.70 -13.66 -0.52
N ALA A 191 -5.95 -14.95 -0.24
CA ALA A 191 -7.21 -15.39 0.35
C ALA A 191 -7.37 -14.99 1.83
N HIS A 192 -6.31 -15.11 2.64
CA HIS A 192 -6.38 -15.06 4.10
C HIS A 192 -5.65 -13.87 4.74
N GLY A 193 -4.84 -13.11 3.96
CA GLY A 193 -4.05 -11.99 4.48
C GLY A 193 -3.07 -12.42 5.57
N ASP A 194 -3.01 -11.65 6.63
CA ASP A 194 -2.05 -11.80 7.73
C ASP A 194 -2.43 -12.89 8.75
N LEU A 195 -3.28 -13.85 8.40
CA LEU A 195 -3.73 -14.90 9.31
C LEU A 195 -2.56 -15.62 10.01
N PHE A 196 -1.51 -15.97 9.26
CA PHE A 196 -0.33 -16.63 9.83
C PHE A 196 0.38 -15.74 10.86
N ALA A 197 0.53 -14.46 10.58
CA ALA A 197 1.14 -13.50 11.51
C ALA A 197 0.33 -13.35 12.80
N TRP A 198 -1.00 -13.31 12.69
CA TRP A 198 -1.89 -13.29 13.86
C TRP A 198 -1.79 -14.56 14.70
N LEU A 199 -1.73 -15.74 14.07
CA LEU A 199 -1.52 -17.00 14.79
C LEU A 199 -0.18 -16.99 15.54
N CYS A 200 0.90 -16.54 14.91
CA CYS A 200 2.21 -16.39 15.57
C CYS A 200 2.14 -15.41 16.74
N ALA A 201 1.47 -14.28 16.59
CA ALA A 201 1.31 -13.29 17.65
C ALA A 201 0.52 -13.85 18.84
N ILE A 202 -0.56 -14.58 18.61
CA ILE A 202 -1.36 -15.23 19.66
C ILE A 202 -0.52 -16.26 20.42
N LEU A 203 0.24 -17.11 19.71
CA LEU A 203 1.12 -18.09 20.33
C LEU A 203 2.20 -17.42 21.18
N ALA A 204 2.84 -16.37 20.66
CA ALA A 204 3.87 -15.61 21.40
C ALA A 204 3.29 -14.98 22.68
N LEU A 205 2.14 -14.32 22.56
CA LEU A 205 1.46 -13.73 23.74
C LEU A 205 1.05 -14.81 24.75
N GLY A 206 0.57 -15.96 24.29
CA GLY A 206 0.24 -17.10 25.15
C GLY A 206 1.46 -17.60 25.94
N THR A 207 2.59 -17.78 25.26
CA THR A 207 3.84 -18.22 25.94
C THR A 207 4.34 -17.21 26.98
N VAL A 208 4.31 -15.91 26.64
CA VAL A 208 4.68 -14.82 27.56
C VAL A 208 3.75 -14.80 28.78
N ALA A 209 2.45 -14.94 28.58
CA ALA A 209 1.47 -14.97 29.67
C ALA A 209 1.66 -16.18 30.61
N LEU A 210 1.94 -17.37 30.05
CA LEU A 210 2.23 -18.56 30.84
C LEU A 210 3.52 -18.42 31.65
N ALA A 211 4.60 -17.90 31.04
CA ALA A 211 5.87 -17.63 31.72
C ALA A 211 5.69 -16.59 32.85
N GLY A 212 4.97 -15.51 32.60
CA GLY A 212 4.66 -14.48 33.56
C GLY A 212 3.87 -15.04 34.78
N ARG A 213 2.87 -15.88 34.52
CA ARG A 213 2.12 -16.55 35.61
C ARG A 213 3.00 -17.46 36.43
N LYS A 214 3.95 -18.18 35.85
CA LYS A 214 4.90 -19.03 36.56
C LYS A 214 5.82 -18.21 37.48
N LEU A 215 6.38 -17.13 36.94
CA LEU A 215 7.24 -16.21 37.72
C LEU A 215 6.50 -15.55 38.89
N LEU A 216 5.27 -15.08 38.67
CA LEU A 216 4.43 -14.53 39.74
C LEU A 216 4.14 -15.55 40.83
N ARG A 217 3.82 -16.79 40.49
CA ARG A 217 3.60 -17.87 41.47
C ARG A 217 4.86 -18.16 42.28
N GLN A 218 6.03 -18.21 41.64
CA GLN A 218 7.31 -18.42 42.31
C GLN A 218 7.63 -17.25 43.27
N TRP A 219 7.42 -16.02 42.83
CA TRP A 219 7.63 -14.83 43.67
C TRP A 219 6.69 -14.80 44.88
N MET A 220 5.40 -15.10 44.70
CA MET A 220 4.45 -15.19 45.82
C MET A 220 4.80 -16.30 46.80
N ALA A 221 5.24 -17.45 46.31
CA ALA A 221 5.67 -18.56 47.21
C ALA A 221 6.92 -18.19 48.00
N SER A 222 7.93 -17.55 47.41
CA SER A 222 9.13 -17.09 48.12
C SER A 222 8.83 -16.01 49.15
N SER A 223 7.91 -15.09 48.88
CA SER A 223 7.52 -14.03 49.80
C SER A 223 6.72 -14.55 51.02
N GLN A 224 5.99 -15.65 50.86
CA GLN A 224 5.31 -16.29 52.00
C GLN A 224 6.28 -17.03 52.95
N VAL A 225 7.30 -17.69 52.39
CA VAL A 225 8.32 -18.38 53.21
C VAL A 225 9.10 -17.37 54.06
N GLN A 226 9.41 -16.20 53.53
CA GLN A 226 10.13 -15.16 54.27
C GLN A 226 9.31 -14.55 55.41
N LYS A 227 7.97 -14.47 55.29
CA LYS A 227 7.06 -14.00 56.34
C LYS A 227 6.83 -15.00 57.45
N SER A 228 7.07 -16.30 57.25
CA SER A 228 6.92 -17.36 58.26
C SER A 228 8.19 -17.56 59.11
N GLN A 229 9.28 -16.89 58.78
CA GLN A 229 10.56 -16.98 59.52
C GLN A 229 10.82 -15.77 60.41
N VAL A 230 9.90 -14.83 60.47
CA VAL A 230 9.89 -13.67 61.40
C VAL A 230 8.76 -13.87 62.43
#